data_ddbc624572123f7a491cf819ea9b5265
#
_entry.id   ddbc624572123f7a491cf819ea9b5265
#
_cell.length_a   1.000
_cell.length_b   1.000
_cell.length_c   1.000
_cell.angle_alpha   90.00
_cell.angle_beta   90.00
_cell.angle_gamma   90.00
#
_symmetry.space_group_name_H-M   'P 1'
#
loop_
_entity.id
_entity.type
_entity.pdbx_description
1 polymer ?
#
loop_
_entity_poly.entity_id
_entity_poly.type
_entity_poly.pdbx_seq_one_letter_code
_entity_poly.pdbx_strand_id
1 'polypeptide(L)'
;MRTIQLIAGLAAVGTMSMASPDAVAADQDRSRFSDEPAPLKIEDFPERPKPLLEIGDKFLGPGNLQKGFTLPTGAVWHPSLWVFGNYRSAIQTFDTGTARTTEWVNDLNLFANVQLAATERILVGFAPLRNDNGQFTGYNFEPNHRGVEDFNENSLHPRTFFFEGELGELFPRWDKSDRRSLDYGISLGRQPLTLQDGILVNDDSIDMVSITRNALLPGFGSHLRLSGIFAWNEIERGNNFEDRSAYLFGLDGFIDMPKSTVEADLLYLSSGTQVDGFFAGIGSIQRIGKIATTFRVNQSIAVEDPNVGIQSGTMLFAEMSLEPAYTHNVLYVNGYWGIDDFTSAVRGPLAGGPLGRTGLMFAAVGLGSYGSPLSNAGQRSAGGALGYQMFFGELRRRQLTFELGGLSPTDGRNGQATALGARFQQALGTRTVLVLDAFGALRENSRESFGGRMELLVKF
;
A
#
# COMPACT_ATOMS: atom_id res chain seq x y z
N MET A 1 28.45 -2.09 -33.94
CA MET A 1 29.44 -1.67 -32.94
C MET A 1 29.30 -0.18 -32.71
N ARG A 2 28.51 0.22 -31.77
CA ARG A 2 28.58 1.52 -31.08
C ARG A 2 28.16 1.24 -29.63
N THR A 3 29.15 1.01 -28.82
CA THR A 3 29.06 0.85 -27.37
C THR A 3 28.69 2.20 -26.78
N ILE A 4 27.48 2.34 -26.29
CA ILE A 4 27.09 3.52 -25.51
C ILE A 4 27.59 3.27 -24.09
N GLN A 5 28.74 3.88 -23.76
CA GLN A 5 29.20 4.07 -22.40
C GLN A 5 28.28 5.09 -21.72
N LEU A 6 27.35 4.64 -20.93
CA LEU A 6 26.41 5.46 -20.16
C LEU A 6 26.30 4.96 -18.73
N ILE A 7 27.44 4.61 -18.12
CA ILE A 7 27.57 4.31 -16.68
C ILE A 7 28.79 5.03 -16.10
N ALA A 8 28.91 6.33 -16.35
CA ALA A 8 29.94 7.15 -15.72
C ALA A 8 29.49 8.60 -15.53
N GLY A 9 28.26 8.81 -15.08
CA GLY A 9 27.67 10.14 -14.91
C GLY A 9 27.06 10.43 -13.53
N LEU A 10 27.19 9.54 -12.56
CA LEU A 10 26.58 9.73 -11.21
C LEU A 10 27.62 9.99 -10.11
N ALA A 11 28.74 10.59 -10.41
CA ALA A 11 29.76 10.98 -9.43
C ALA A 11 30.28 12.40 -9.67
N ALA A 12 29.37 13.36 -9.86
CA ALA A 12 29.71 14.78 -9.75
C ALA A 12 28.59 15.49 -8.98
N VAL A 13 28.45 15.16 -7.70
CA VAL A 13 27.82 16.08 -6.75
C VAL A 13 28.84 17.19 -6.54
N GLY A 14 28.68 18.27 -7.29
CA GLY A 14 29.43 19.47 -7.10
C GLY A 14 29.28 19.95 -5.65
N THR A 15 30.39 20.11 -4.96
CA THR A 15 30.47 20.80 -3.69
C THR A 15 30.04 22.25 -3.91
N MET A 16 28.74 22.53 -3.83
CA MET A 16 28.26 23.87 -3.60
C MET A 16 28.65 24.23 -2.17
N SER A 17 29.73 25.01 -2.06
CA SER A 17 30.06 25.75 -0.86
C SER A 17 28.90 26.69 -0.55
N MET A 18 28.00 26.24 0.34
CA MET A 18 27.01 27.11 0.92
C MET A 18 27.73 28.00 1.95
N ALA A 19 27.85 29.27 1.62
CA ALA A 19 28.15 30.30 2.62
C ALA A 19 27.11 30.13 3.75
N SER A 20 27.60 29.92 4.97
CA SER A 20 26.80 29.88 6.18
C SER A 20 26.06 31.21 6.33
N PRO A 21 24.74 31.27 6.32
CA PRO A 21 24.05 32.39 6.91
C PRO A 21 24.35 32.35 8.40
N ASP A 22 24.65 33.51 8.97
CA ASP A 22 24.91 33.69 10.38
C ASP A 22 23.90 32.91 11.22
N ALA A 23 24.43 32.04 12.06
CA ALA A 23 23.63 31.28 13.01
C ALA A 23 22.94 32.31 13.92
N VAL A 24 21.66 32.52 13.71
CA VAL A 24 20.80 33.11 14.75
C VAL A 24 20.95 32.16 15.91
N ALA A 25 21.57 32.62 16.98
CA ALA A 25 21.77 31.89 18.21
C ALA A 25 20.40 31.33 18.61
N ALA A 26 20.24 30.03 18.48
CA ALA A 26 19.06 29.33 19.00
C ALA A 26 19.08 29.60 20.51
N ASP A 27 18.02 30.21 20.98
CA ASP A 27 17.76 30.44 22.40
C ASP A 27 17.92 29.11 23.13
N GLN A 28 19.09 28.91 23.77
CA GLN A 28 19.49 27.64 24.42
C GLN A 28 18.73 27.36 25.72
N ASP A 29 17.82 28.24 26.13
CA ASP A 29 17.13 28.19 27.41
C ASP A 29 15.71 27.68 27.35
N ARG A 30 15.23 27.15 26.19
CA ARG A 30 13.94 26.47 26.16
C ARG A 30 14.13 25.05 26.59
N SER A 31 13.90 24.81 27.88
CA SER A 31 13.70 23.46 28.43
C SER A 31 12.73 22.65 27.55
N ARG A 32 13.06 21.41 27.29
CA ARG A 32 12.21 20.46 26.54
C ARG A 32 10.85 20.25 27.22
N PHE A 33 10.74 20.65 28.46
CA PHE A 33 9.55 20.64 29.31
C PHE A 33 9.27 22.06 29.74
N SER A 34 8.62 22.85 28.88
CA SER A 34 8.12 24.15 29.26
C SER A 34 6.82 24.00 30.02
N ASP A 35 6.68 24.62 31.19
CA ASP A 35 5.43 24.73 31.95
C ASP A 35 4.46 25.73 31.32
N GLU A 36 4.86 26.44 30.26
CA GLU A 36 3.98 27.32 29.52
C GLU A 36 2.96 26.54 28.74
N PRO A 37 1.65 26.82 28.88
CA PRO A 37 0.64 26.17 28.08
C PRO A 37 0.90 26.44 26.60
N ALA A 38 1.10 25.35 25.83
CA ALA A 38 1.17 25.46 24.39
C ALA A 38 -0.16 26.01 23.87
N PRO A 39 -0.17 27.12 23.12
CA PRO A 39 -1.39 27.67 22.57
C PRO A 39 -2.01 26.64 21.63
N LEU A 40 -3.19 26.15 21.97
CA LEU A 40 -3.98 25.28 21.12
C LEU A 40 -4.54 26.14 19.98
N LYS A 41 -3.87 26.17 18.85
CA LYS A 41 -4.35 26.80 17.61
C LYS A 41 -5.43 25.95 16.95
N ILE A 42 -6.50 25.62 17.68
CA ILE A 42 -7.62 24.80 17.20
C ILE A 42 -8.32 25.48 16.01
N GLU A 43 -8.31 26.80 15.97
CA GLU A 43 -8.92 27.62 14.93
C GLU A 43 -8.24 27.49 13.56
N ASP A 44 -6.96 27.11 13.54
CA ASP A 44 -6.17 26.96 12.32
C ASP A 44 -6.33 25.56 11.67
N PHE A 45 -6.94 24.61 12.36
CA PHE A 45 -7.17 23.26 11.83
C PHE A 45 -8.56 23.12 11.26
N PRO A 46 -8.71 22.66 10.00
CA PRO A 46 -10.02 22.40 9.44
C PRO A 46 -10.70 21.30 10.25
N GLU A 47 -12.03 21.42 10.42
CA GLU A 47 -12.82 20.36 11.03
C GLU A 47 -12.54 19.02 10.33
N ARG A 48 -12.42 17.97 11.12
CA ARG A 48 -12.26 16.62 10.61
C ARG A 48 -13.50 16.22 9.80
N PRO A 49 -13.36 15.65 8.59
CA PRO A 49 -14.51 15.16 7.84
C PRO A 49 -15.22 14.07 8.65
N LYS A 50 -16.53 14.19 8.76
CA LYS A 50 -17.40 13.19 9.39
C LYS A 50 -17.76 12.11 8.39
N PRO A 51 -18.02 10.86 8.82
CA PRO A 51 -18.61 9.84 7.99
C PRO A 51 -19.90 10.32 7.30
N LEU A 52 -20.28 9.69 6.19
CA LEU A 52 -21.52 10.01 5.46
C LEU A 52 -22.76 9.79 6.32
N LEU A 53 -22.72 8.74 7.14
CA LEU A 53 -23.77 8.40 8.10
C LEU A 53 -23.13 7.92 9.40
N GLU A 54 -23.67 8.39 10.53
CA GLU A 54 -23.32 7.96 11.88
C GLU A 54 -24.60 7.61 12.64
N ILE A 55 -24.72 6.37 13.08
CA ILE A 55 -25.82 5.89 13.93
C ILE A 55 -25.18 5.30 15.19
N GLY A 56 -25.67 5.68 16.35
CA GLY A 56 -25.08 5.28 17.62
C GLY A 56 -24.00 6.25 18.08
N ASP A 57 -22.92 5.72 18.64
CA ASP A 57 -21.78 6.53 19.08
C ASP A 57 -21.07 7.15 17.88
N LYS A 58 -20.72 8.41 18.01
CA LYS A 58 -20.07 9.15 16.92
C LYS A 58 -18.64 8.66 16.72
N PHE A 59 -18.20 8.59 15.48
CA PHE A 59 -16.82 8.29 15.14
C PHE A 59 -15.89 9.34 15.77
N LEU A 60 -14.99 8.87 16.66
CA LEU A 60 -14.09 9.71 17.45
C LEU A 60 -14.82 10.83 18.25
N GLY A 61 -16.07 10.60 18.62
CA GLY A 61 -16.82 11.52 19.47
C GLY A 61 -16.30 11.50 20.90
N PRO A 62 -16.38 12.64 21.64
CA PRO A 62 -16.13 12.65 23.07
C PRO A 62 -17.36 12.16 23.83
N GLY A 63 -17.14 11.62 25.01
CA GLY A 63 -18.21 11.29 25.95
C GLY A 63 -18.31 9.81 26.27
N ASN A 64 -19.31 9.49 27.07
CA ASN A 64 -19.58 8.12 27.48
C ASN A 64 -20.24 7.35 26.32
N LEU A 65 -19.89 6.07 26.19
CA LEU A 65 -20.53 5.15 25.26
C LEU A 65 -22.02 5.00 25.60
N GLN A 66 -22.83 4.70 24.60
CA GLN A 66 -24.25 4.37 24.77
C GLN A 66 -24.39 3.15 25.68
N LYS A 67 -25.57 3.01 26.30
CA LYS A 67 -25.86 1.82 27.10
C LYS A 67 -25.94 0.59 26.17
N GLY A 68 -25.00 -0.31 26.31
CA GLY A 68 -24.94 -1.55 25.55
C GLY A 68 -25.84 -2.64 26.10
N PHE A 69 -25.73 -3.84 25.51
CA PHE A 69 -26.37 -5.05 25.98
C PHE A 69 -25.34 -6.17 26.19
N THR A 70 -25.60 -7.02 27.16
CA THR A 70 -24.68 -8.12 27.50
C THR A 70 -25.07 -9.38 26.75
N LEU A 71 -24.09 -9.99 26.09
CA LEU A 71 -24.23 -11.26 25.41
C LEU A 71 -24.20 -12.45 26.40
N PRO A 72 -24.68 -13.62 25.99
CA PRO A 72 -24.56 -14.85 26.80
C PRO A 72 -23.11 -15.20 27.17
N THR A 73 -22.13 -14.79 26.37
CA THR A 73 -20.68 -14.96 26.61
C THR A 73 -20.15 -14.08 27.74
N GLY A 74 -20.88 -13.01 28.07
CA GLY A 74 -20.49 -11.99 29.03
C GLY A 74 -19.97 -10.71 28.36
N ALA A 75 -19.70 -10.70 27.07
CA ALA A 75 -19.30 -9.52 26.32
C ALA A 75 -20.40 -8.45 26.34
N VAL A 76 -20.02 -7.18 26.38
CA VAL A 76 -20.94 -6.05 26.34
C VAL A 76 -20.75 -5.32 25.02
N TRP A 77 -21.81 -5.31 24.20
CA TRP A 77 -21.79 -4.64 22.92
C TRP A 77 -22.52 -3.30 22.95
N HIS A 78 -21.94 -2.30 22.29
CA HIS A 78 -22.46 -0.94 22.10
C HIS A 78 -22.51 -0.64 20.58
N PRO A 79 -23.46 -1.24 19.83
CA PRO A 79 -23.44 -1.17 18.37
C PRO A 79 -23.52 0.27 17.84
N SER A 80 -22.60 0.61 16.96
CA SER A 80 -22.56 1.87 16.23
C SER A 80 -22.30 1.58 14.75
N LEU A 81 -22.92 2.33 13.86
CA LEU A 81 -22.75 2.21 12.43
C LEU A 81 -22.14 3.50 11.87
N TRP A 82 -21.05 3.38 11.14
CA TRP A 82 -20.43 4.46 10.40
C TRP A 82 -20.32 4.08 8.92
N VAL A 83 -20.83 4.94 8.05
CA VAL A 83 -20.71 4.78 6.60
C VAL A 83 -19.75 5.83 6.07
N PHE A 84 -18.72 5.40 5.37
CA PHE A 84 -17.70 6.25 4.82
C PHE A 84 -17.19 5.69 3.50
N GLY A 85 -16.36 6.47 2.80
CA GLY A 85 -15.85 6.00 1.55
C GLY A 85 -15.05 7.04 0.78
N ASN A 86 -14.80 6.73 -0.48
CA ASN A 86 -14.21 7.66 -1.41
C ASN A 86 -14.78 7.48 -2.82
N TYR A 87 -14.80 8.59 -3.54
CA TYR A 87 -15.09 8.63 -4.96
C TYR A 87 -13.88 9.19 -5.70
N ARG A 88 -13.45 8.51 -6.74
CA ARG A 88 -12.37 8.90 -7.62
C ARG A 88 -12.92 9.09 -9.04
N SER A 89 -12.62 10.21 -9.65
CA SER A 89 -12.95 10.47 -11.06
C SER A 89 -11.71 11.03 -11.74
N ALA A 90 -11.27 10.41 -12.81
CA ALA A 90 -10.06 10.82 -13.51
C ALA A 90 -10.26 10.87 -15.02
N ILE A 91 -9.69 11.92 -15.65
CA ILE A 91 -9.41 11.96 -17.08
C ILE A 91 -7.93 11.67 -17.23
N GLN A 92 -7.60 10.65 -18.01
CA GLN A 92 -6.24 10.17 -18.10
C GLN A 92 -5.91 9.69 -19.51
N THR A 93 -4.63 9.83 -19.88
CA THR A 93 -4.06 9.24 -21.09
C THR A 93 -2.80 8.48 -20.73
N PHE A 94 -2.62 7.31 -21.30
CA PHE A 94 -1.48 6.44 -21.10
C PHE A 94 -1.05 5.84 -22.43
N ASP A 95 0.15 6.20 -22.88
CA ASP A 95 0.79 5.68 -24.08
C ASP A 95 1.92 4.74 -23.68
N THR A 96 1.83 3.47 -24.06
CA THR A 96 2.84 2.45 -23.77
C THR A 96 3.97 2.44 -24.82
N GLY A 97 3.91 3.31 -25.84
CA GLY A 97 4.77 3.27 -27.03
C GLY A 97 4.26 2.30 -28.10
N THR A 98 3.32 1.43 -27.80
CA THR A 98 2.65 0.51 -28.76
C THR A 98 1.17 0.78 -28.90
N ALA A 99 0.52 1.19 -27.83
CA ALA A 99 -0.89 1.53 -27.76
C ALA A 99 -1.10 2.72 -26.83
N ARG A 100 -2.07 3.56 -27.17
CA ARG A 100 -2.51 4.68 -26.36
C ARG A 100 -3.95 4.46 -25.94
N THR A 101 -4.25 4.77 -24.68
CA THR A 101 -5.60 4.80 -24.13
C THR A 101 -5.85 6.17 -23.54
N THR A 102 -6.96 6.80 -23.94
CA THR A 102 -7.44 8.04 -23.33
C THR A 102 -8.86 7.79 -22.82
N GLU A 103 -9.06 7.98 -21.53
CA GLU A 103 -10.32 7.59 -20.90
C GLU A 103 -10.73 8.55 -19.78
N TRP A 104 -12.03 8.59 -19.52
CA TRP A 104 -12.62 9.11 -18.31
C TRP A 104 -13.09 7.93 -17.47
N VAL A 105 -12.54 7.76 -16.28
CA VAL A 105 -12.76 6.61 -15.40
C VAL A 105 -13.30 7.07 -14.05
N ASN A 106 -14.20 6.28 -13.48
CA ASN A 106 -14.82 6.53 -12.20
C ASN A 106 -14.72 5.30 -11.29
N ASP A 107 -14.52 5.55 -10.02
CA ASP A 107 -14.47 4.53 -8.97
C ASP A 107 -15.14 5.05 -7.70
N LEU A 108 -15.98 4.23 -7.09
CA LEU A 108 -16.65 4.54 -5.84
C LEU A 108 -16.43 3.38 -4.87
N ASN A 109 -15.80 3.65 -3.74
CA ASN A 109 -15.65 2.69 -2.65
C ASN A 109 -16.51 3.16 -1.47
N LEU A 110 -17.42 2.32 -1.04
CA LEU A 110 -18.33 2.54 0.09
C LEU A 110 -18.09 1.51 1.17
N PHE A 111 -17.93 1.95 2.40
CA PHE A 111 -17.72 1.07 3.55
C PHE A 111 -18.77 1.36 4.63
N ALA A 112 -19.29 0.30 5.22
CA ALA A 112 -20.12 0.33 6.40
C ALA A 112 -19.39 -0.41 7.54
N ASN A 113 -18.98 0.32 8.57
CA ASN A 113 -18.38 -0.26 9.78
C ASN A 113 -19.44 -0.38 10.86
N VAL A 114 -19.78 -1.59 11.24
CA VAL A 114 -20.60 -1.89 12.41
C VAL A 114 -19.67 -2.17 13.57
N GLN A 115 -19.39 -1.13 14.36
CA GLN A 115 -18.60 -1.29 15.59
C GLN A 115 -19.50 -1.89 16.66
N LEU A 116 -19.09 -3.01 17.25
CA LEU A 116 -19.87 -3.73 18.27
C LEU A 116 -19.33 -3.44 19.68
N ALA A 117 -18.02 -3.43 19.85
CA ALA A 117 -17.33 -3.06 21.08
C ALA A 117 -15.97 -2.41 20.72
N ALA A 118 -15.04 -2.34 21.67
CA ALA A 118 -13.74 -1.73 21.44
C ALA A 118 -12.91 -2.49 20.39
N THR A 119 -12.99 -3.81 20.38
CA THR A 119 -12.20 -4.70 19.51
C THR A 119 -13.05 -5.38 18.45
N GLU A 120 -14.36 -5.55 18.67
CA GLU A 120 -15.24 -6.25 17.76
C GLU A 120 -15.88 -5.31 16.73
N ARG A 121 -15.74 -5.66 15.47
CA ARG A 121 -16.44 -4.98 14.38
C ARG A 121 -16.76 -5.90 13.20
N ILE A 122 -17.72 -5.49 12.41
CA ILE A 122 -18.00 -6.02 11.08
C ILE A 122 -17.77 -4.89 10.08
N LEU A 123 -16.91 -5.11 9.10
CA LEU A 123 -16.70 -4.19 7.99
C LEU A 123 -17.27 -4.78 6.71
N VAL A 124 -18.11 -3.98 6.03
CA VAL A 124 -18.66 -4.32 4.71
C VAL A 124 -18.23 -3.25 3.73
N GLY A 125 -17.68 -3.64 2.59
CA GLY A 125 -17.20 -2.73 1.56
C GLY A 125 -17.70 -3.11 0.18
N PHE A 126 -18.12 -2.10 -0.61
CA PHE A 126 -18.60 -2.24 -1.97
C PHE A 126 -17.82 -1.30 -2.90
N ALA A 127 -17.65 -1.74 -4.15
CA ALA A 127 -17.14 -0.90 -5.22
C ALA A 127 -18.17 -0.85 -6.37
N PRO A 128 -19.30 -0.12 -6.20
CA PRO A 128 -20.44 -0.21 -7.12
C PRO A 128 -20.17 0.31 -8.53
N LEU A 129 -19.08 1.05 -8.76
CA LEU A 129 -18.67 1.50 -10.09
C LEU A 129 -17.57 0.61 -10.71
N ARG A 130 -17.50 -0.66 -10.28
CA ARG A 130 -16.68 -1.70 -10.90
C ARG A 130 -17.56 -2.93 -11.15
N ASN A 131 -17.30 -3.66 -12.22
CA ASN A 131 -17.90 -4.99 -12.40
C ASN A 131 -17.15 -6.06 -11.58
N ASP A 132 -17.67 -7.29 -11.61
CA ASP A 132 -17.07 -8.41 -10.88
C ASP A 132 -15.66 -8.80 -11.37
N ASN A 133 -15.31 -8.42 -12.61
CA ASN A 133 -13.97 -8.61 -13.17
C ASN A 133 -13.00 -7.44 -12.86
N GLY A 134 -13.39 -6.49 -12.01
CA GLY A 134 -12.57 -5.33 -11.63
C GLY A 134 -12.48 -4.22 -12.67
N GLN A 135 -13.27 -4.27 -13.76
CA GLN A 135 -13.32 -3.21 -14.76
C GLN A 135 -14.10 -2.02 -14.22
N PHE A 136 -13.62 -0.83 -14.52
CA PHE A 136 -14.19 0.44 -14.03
C PHE A 136 -15.26 0.98 -14.97
N THR A 137 -16.21 1.70 -14.40
CA THR A 137 -17.19 2.45 -15.19
C THR A 137 -16.59 3.75 -15.74
N GLY A 138 -16.92 4.11 -16.96
CA GLY A 138 -16.43 5.35 -17.58
C GLY A 138 -16.62 5.43 -19.08
N TYR A 139 -15.73 6.13 -19.76
CA TYR A 139 -15.77 6.31 -21.20
C TYR A 139 -14.37 6.30 -21.80
N ASN A 140 -14.17 5.49 -22.83
CA ASN A 140 -12.93 5.47 -23.61
C ASN A 140 -13.08 6.38 -24.85
N PHE A 141 -12.18 7.35 -24.99
CA PHE A 141 -12.17 8.29 -26.13
C PHE A 141 -11.55 7.71 -27.39
N GLU A 142 -10.90 6.54 -27.30
CA GLU A 142 -10.22 5.91 -28.41
C GLU A 142 -10.99 4.68 -28.90
N PRO A 143 -11.57 4.70 -30.11
CA PRO A 143 -12.29 3.56 -30.66
C PRO A 143 -11.32 2.38 -30.86
N ASN A 144 -11.75 1.17 -30.51
CA ASN A 144 -11.07 -0.12 -30.67
C ASN A 144 -9.93 -0.43 -29.66
N HIS A 145 -9.84 0.25 -28.54
CA HIS A 145 -8.86 -0.08 -27.51
C HIS A 145 -9.56 -0.60 -26.24
N ARG A 146 -8.90 -1.56 -25.59
CA ARG A 146 -9.33 -2.06 -24.27
C ARG A 146 -9.10 -0.96 -23.25
N GLY A 147 -10.12 -0.54 -22.59
CA GLY A 147 -10.12 0.42 -21.52
C GLY A 147 -11.42 0.28 -20.76
N VAL A 148 -11.88 1.38 -20.21
CA VAL A 148 -13.17 1.46 -19.57
C VAL A 148 -14.25 1.14 -20.61
N GLU A 149 -15.03 0.10 -20.38
CA GLU A 149 -16.21 -0.23 -21.16
C GLU A 149 -17.40 0.43 -20.49
N ASP A 150 -18.18 1.19 -21.23
CA ASP A 150 -19.47 1.82 -20.91
C ASP A 150 -19.83 2.15 -19.44
N PHE A 151 -20.70 3.17 -19.23
CA PHE A 151 -21.25 3.55 -17.92
C PHE A 151 -22.12 2.47 -17.23
N ASN A 152 -22.18 1.26 -17.75
CA ASN A 152 -23.00 0.15 -17.23
C ASN A 152 -22.22 -0.84 -16.36
N GLU A 153 -20.93 -0.63 -16.16
CA GLU A 153 -20.12 -1.49 -15.30
C GLU A 153 -20.43 -1.18 -13.84
N ASN A 154 -21.24 -2.02 -13.23
CA ASN A 154 -21.59 -1.89 -11.81
C ASN A 154 -21.74 -3.27 -11.18
N SER A 155 -21.38 -3.37 -9.91
CA SER A 155 -21.60 -4.54 -9.09
C SER A 155 -21.87 -4.15 -7.64
N LEU A 156 -22.76 -4.90 -7.01
CA LEU A 156 -22.99 -4.82 -5.57
C LEU A 156 -22.34 -6.02 -4.85
N HIS A 157 -21.43 -6.74 -5.52
CA HIS A 157 -20.67 -7.79 -4.87
C HIS A 157 -19.76 -7.18 -3.78
N PRO A 158 -19.81 -7.68 -2.53
CA PRO A 158 -18.95 -7.16 -1.47
C PRO A 158 -17.48 -7.45 -1.77
N ARG A 159 -16.68 -6.39 -1.90
CA ARG A 159 -15.22 -6.49 -2.00
C ARG A 159 -14.55 -6.70 -0.65
N THR A 160 -15.23 -6.29 0.41
CA THR A 160 -14.81 -6.47 1.79
C THR A 160 -16.01 -6.90 2.61
N PHE A 161 -15.90 -7.96 3.35
CA PHE A 161 -16.91 -8.42 4.30
C PHE A 161 -16.26 -9.33 5.34
N PHE A 162 -15.89 -8.78 6.46
CA PHE A 162 -15.27 -9.56 7.52
C PHE A 162 -15.69 -9.10 8.92
N PHE A 163 -15.59 -10.02 9.84
CA PHE A 163 -15.63 -9.78 11.26
C PHE A 163 -14.21 -9.81 11.82
N GLU A 164 -13.90 -8.91 12.73
CA GLU A 164 -12.71 -9.00 13.58
C GLU A 164 -13.06 -8.76 15.05
N GLY A 165 -12.26 -9.33 15.93
CA GLY A 165 -12.43 -9.19 17.37
C GLY A 165 -11.32 -9.91 18.14
N GLU A 166 -11.35 -9.74 19.47
CA GLU A 166 -10.44 -10.40 20.38
C GLU A 166 -11.15 -11.49 21.18
N LEU A 167 -10.55 -12.69 21.27
CA LEU A 167 -11.18 -13.83 21.95
C LEU A 167 -11.47 -13.57 23.43
N GLY A 168 -10.58 -12.84 24.12
CA GLY A 168 -10.80 -12.46 25.52
C GLY A 168 -12.02 -11.58 25.71
N GLU A 169 -12.21 -10.60 24.83
CA GLU A 169 -13.34 -9.68 24.87
C GLU A 169 -14.65 -10.35 24.41
N LEU A 170 -14.58 -11.28 23.45
CA LEU A 170 -15.74 -12.07 23.01
C LEU A 170 -16.23 -13.07 24.10
N PHE A 171 -15.29 -13.62 24.89
CA PHE A 171 -15.57 -14.63 25.90
C PHE A 171 -15.00 -14.27 27.29
N PRO A 172 -15.36 -13.11 27.88
CA PRO A 172 -14.76 -12.64 29.14
C PRO A 172 -15.04 -13.58 30.32
N ARG A 173 -16.04 -14.48 30.21
CA ARG A 173 -16.29 -15.51 31.22
C ARG A 173 -15.23 -16.59 31.25
N TRP A 174 -14.48 -16.79 30.16
CA TRP A 174 -13.41 -17.79 30.09
C TRP A 174 -12.07 -17.25 30.62
N ASP A 175 -11.88 -15.92 30.55
CA ASP A 175 -10.68 -15.25 31.08
C ASP A 175 -11.02 -14.24 32.17
N LYS A 176 -11.66 -14.72 33.25
CA LYS A 176 -12.09 -13.89 34.40
C LYS A 176 -10.96 -13.12 35.08
N SER A 177 -9.74 -13.53 34.92
CA SER A 177 -8.57 -12.95 35.56
C SER A 177 -7.81 -12.00 34.64
N ASP A 178 -8.22 -11.88 33.40
CA ASP A 178 -7.59 -11.05 32.37
C ASP A 178 -6.05 -11.23 32.32
N ARG A 179 -5.61 -12.49 32.36
CA ARG A 179 -4.20 -12.86 32.40
C ARG A 179 -3.57 -13.05 31.03
N ARG A 180 -4.13 -12.45 30.02
CA ARG A 180 -3.68 -12.53 28.61
C ARG A 180 -3.69 -13.94 28.01
N SER A 181 -4.39 -14.90 28.61
CA SER A 181 -4.48 -16.26 28.06
C SER A 181 -5.26 -16.33 26.77
N LEU A 182 -6.24 -15.42 26.59
CA LEU A 182 -7.10 -15.31 25.41
C LEU A 182 -6.86 -14.03 24.59
N ASP A 183 -5.74 -13.33 24.76
CA ASP A 183 -5.35 -12.18 23.92
C ASP A 183 -5.00 -12.64 22.49
N TYR A 184 -5.95 -13.24 21.80
CA TYR A 184 -5.85 -13.62 20.41
C TYR A 184 -6.84 -12.78 19.61
N GLY A 185 -6.32 -11.95 18.72
CA GLY A 185 -7.12 -11.32 17.68
C GLY A 185 -7.51 -12.36 16.64
N ILE A 186 -8.77 -12.33 16.23
CA ILE A 186 -9.29 -13.15 15.13
C ILE A 186 -9.90 -12.28 14.07
N SER A 187 -9.73 -12.63 12.81
CA SER A 187 -10.51 -12.07 11.72
C SER A 187 -11.01 -13.18 10.80
N LEU A 188 -12.20 -13.02 10.26
CA LEU A 188 -12.86 -14.02 9.42
C LEU A 188 -13.68 -13.34 8.33
N GLY A 189 -13.45 -13.70 7.09
CA GLY A 189 -14.20 -13.24 5.93
C GLY A 189 -13.33 -12.60 4.85
N ARG A 190 -13.95 -11.87 3.95
CA ARG A 190 -13.30 -11.19 2.83
C ARG A 190 -12.62 -9.92 3.30
N GLN A 191 -11.30 -9.88 3.23
CA GLN A 191 -10.49 -8.80 3.78
C GLN A 191 -9.18 -8.61 3.01
N PRO A 192 -8.54 -7.43 3.11
CA PRO A 192 -7.24 -7.20 2.49
C PRO A 192 -6.13 -7.97 3.22
N LEU A 193 -5.15 -8.43 2.44
CA LEU A 193 -3.91 -9.01 2.95
C LEU A 193 -2.72 -8.37 2.24
N THR A 194 -1.80 -7.81 3.03
CA THR A 194 -0.56 -7.22 2.52
C THR A 194 0.60 -7.68 3.37
N LEU A 195 1.60 -8.33 2.75
CA LEU A 195 2.82 -8.81 3.40
C LEU A 195 4.05 -8.32 2.64
N GLN A 196 5.15 -8.04 3.36
CA GLN A 196 6.40 -7.50 2.82
C GLN A 196 6.19 -6.22 2.00
N ASP A 197 5.35 -5.30 2.51
CA ASP A 197 4.97 -4.06 1.83
C ASP A 197 4.38 -4.27 0.43
N GLY A 198 3.68 -5.39 0.26
CA GLY A 198 3.01 -5.75 -0.98
C GLY A 198 3.92 -6.44 -2.01
N ILE A 199 5.17 -6.73 -1.72
CA ILE A 199 6.04 -7.50 -2.61
C ILE A 199 5.61 -8.98 -2.62
N LEU A 200 5.38 -9.56 -1.44
CA LEU A 200 5.05 -10.96 -1.31
C LEU A 200 3.55 -11.23 -1.50
N VAL A 201 2.70 -10.41 -0.87
CA VAL A 201 1.24 -10.44 -0.99
C VAL A 201 0.72 -9.01 -1.07
N ASN A 202 -0.19 -8.74 -2.00
CA ASN A 202 -0.92 -7.48 -2.09
C ASN A 202 -2.29 -7.70 -2.72
N ASP A 203 -3.27 -8.03 -1.90
CA ASP A 203 -4.64 -8.26 -2.31
C ASP A 203 -5.60 -7.48 -1.41
N ASP A 204 -6.66 -6.94 -1.97
CA ASP A 204 -7.68 -6.16 -1.27
C ASP A 204 -8.97 -6.96 -0.99
N SER A 205 -9.06 -8.22 -1.45
CA SER A 205 -10.31 -8.98 -1.47
C SER A 205 -10.10 -10.49 -1.38
N ILE A 206 -9.53 -10.99 -0.29
CA ILE A 206 -9.28 -12.43 -0.08
C ILE A 206 -10.16 -12.98 1.04
N ASP A 207 -10.81 -14.13 0.81
CA ASP A 207 -11.61 -14.81 1.83
C ASP A 207 -10.68 -15.65 2.72
N MET A 208 -10.52 -15.22 3.97
CA MET A 208 -9.57 -15.85 4.88
C MET A 208 -10.01 -15.81 6.34
N VAL A 209 -9.34 -16.62 7.15
CA VAL A 209 -9.28 -16.50 8.60
C VAL A 209 -7.85 -16.19 9.02
N SER A 210 -7.70 -15.29 9.98
CA SER A 210 -6.42 -15.10 10.66
C SER A 210 -6.59 -15.16 12.16
N ILE A 211 -5.56 -15.68 12.84
CA ILE A 211 -5.44 -15.69 14.29
C ILE A 211 -4.11 -15.05 14.63
N THR A 212 -4.17 -13.99 15.40
CA THR A 212 -2.99 -13.17 15.75
C THR A 212 -2.77 -13.13 17.24
N ARG A 213 -1.57 -13.48 17.68
CA ARG A 213 -1.12 -13.25 19.06
C ARG A 213 -0.27 -12.00 19.12
N ASN A 214 -0.76 -11.00 19.81
CA ASN A 214 -0.06 -9.74 20.04
C ASN A 214 0.70 -9.73 21.37
N ALA A 215 1.56 -8.73 21.54
CA ALA A 215 2.21 -8.39 22.82
C ALA A 215 2.99 -9.54 23.49
N LEU A 216 3.57 -10.45 22.69
CA LEU A 216 4.56 -11.39 23.19
C LEU A 216 5.86 -10.63 23.49
N LEU A 217 6.49 -10.95 24.65
CA LEU A 217 7.73 -10.32 25.12
C LEU A 217 8.89 -11.30 25.01
N PRO A 218 9.51 -11.46 23.84
CA PRO A 218 10.71 -12.28 23.72
C PRO A 218 11.87 -11.57 24.42
N GLY A 219 12.76 -12.30 25.05
CA GLY A 219 13.88 -11.70 25.80
C GLY A 219 14.88 -10.88 24.96
N PHE A 220 14.76 -10.91 23.62
CA PHE A 220 15.62 -10.21 22.67
C PHE A 220 14.90 -9.08 21.91
N GLY A 221 13.62 -8.82 22.19
CA GLY A 221 12.83 -7.75 21.59
C GLY A 221 11.80 -7.19 22.56
N SER A 222 11.20 -6.07 22.23
CA SER A 222 10.21 -5.39 23.05
C SER A 222 8.78 -5.84 22.79
N HIS A 223 8.49 -6.26 21.55
CA HIS A 223 7.16 -6.68 21.14
C HIS A 223 7.28 -7.70 20.00
N LEU A 224 6.58 -8.81 20.11
CA LEU A 224 6.46 -9.80 19.05
C LEU A 224 4.97 -10.05 18.78
N ARG A 225 4.59 -9.95 17.51
CA ARG A 225 3.29 -10.37 16.97
C ARG A 225 3.50 -11.59 16.09
N LEU A 226 2.65 -12.58 16.24
CA LEU A 226 2.61 -13.77 15.40
C LEU A 226 1.19 -13.97 14.87
N SER A 227 1.05 -14.20 13.58
CA SER A 227 -0.23 -14.43 12.92
C SER A 227 -0.20 -15.74 12.14
N GLY A 228 -1.22 -16.55 12.29
CA GLY A 228 -1.52 -17.67 11.40
C GLY A 228 -2.61 -17.27 10.44
N ILE A 229 -2.46 -17.60 9.16
CA ILE A 229 -3.35 -17.21 8.06
C ILE A 229 -3.78 -18.46 7.30
N PHE A 230 -5.08 -18.56 7.00
CA PHE A 230 -5.62 -19.54 6.07
C PHE A 230 -6.63 -18.87 5.16
N ALA A 231 -6.41 -18.95 3.82
CA ALA A 231 -7.32 -18.40 2.83
C ALA A 231 -7.79 -19.50 1.86
N TRP A 232 -9.04 -19.35 1.36
CA TRP A 232 -9.71 -20.43 0.58
C TRP A 232 -10.50 -19.94 -0.63
N ASN A 233 -10.62 -18.64 -0.87
CA ASN A 233 -11.39 -18.10 -1.99
C ASN A 233 -10.93 -16.68 -2.31
N GLU A 234 -11.24 -16.18 -3.52
CA GLU A 234 -10.78 -14.88 -4.02
C GLU A 234 -9.25 -14.75 -3.94
N ILE A 235 -8.53 -15.83 -4.25
CA ILE A 235 -7.07 -15.85 -4.26
C ILE A 235 -6.60 -15.54 -5.67
N GLU A 236 -6.13 -14.31 -5.87
CA GLU A 236 -5.48 -13.93 -7.12
C GLU A 236 -4.03 -14.34 -7.10
N ARG A 237 -3.63 -15.10 -8.12
CA ARG A 237 -2.25 -15.58 -8.25
C ARG A 237 -1.31 -14.42 -8.63
N GLY A 238 -0.02 -14.65 -8.54
CA GLY A 238 1.00 -13.67 -8.91
C GLY A 238 0.89 -13.08 -10.32
N ASN A 239 0.06 -13.66 -11.18
CA ASN A 239 -0.32 -13.16 -12.51
C ASN A 239 -1.61 -12.32 -12.52
N ASN A 240 -2.17 -11.99 -11.36
CA ASN A 240 -3.38 -11.20 -11.15
C ASN A 240 -4.68 -11.88 -11.68
N PHE A 241 -4.72 -13.21 -11.73
CA PHE A 241 -5.92 -13.97 -12.06
C PHE A 241 -6.38 -14.80 -10.86
N GLU A 242 -7.70 -14.77 -10.61
CA GLU A 242 -8.34 -15.58 -9.57
C GLU A 242 -8.13 -17.08 -9.83
N ASP A 243 -7.71 -17.80 -8.80
CA ASP A 243 -7.60 -19.25 -8.78
C ASP A 243 -8.57 -19.84 -7.75
N ARG A 244 -9.74 -20.24 -8.20
CA ARG A 244 -10.81 -20.78 -7.34
C ARG A 244 -10.49 -22.14 -6.70
N SER A 245 -9.40 -22.78 -7.11
CA SER A 245 -8.93 -24.04 -6.52
C SER A 245 -7.81 -23.85 -5.52
N ALA A 246 -7.38 -22.60 -5.32
CA ALA A 246 -6.24 -22.28 -4.47
C ALA A 246 -6.59 -22.23 -2.99
N TYR A 247 -5.63 -22.64 -2.17
CA TYR A 247 -5.60 -22.48 -0.72
C TYR A 247 -4.27 -21.87 -0.31
N LEU A 248 -4.30 -20.85 0.55
CA LEU A 248 -3.12 -20.22 1.09
C LEU A 248 -2.99 -20.52 2.59
N PHE A 249 -1.83 -21.00 2.98
CA PHE A 249 -1.43 -21.17 4.38
C PHE A 249 -0.28 -20.22 4.67
N GLY A 250 -0.36 -19.45 5.76
CA GLY A 250 0.62 -18.43 6.07
C GLY A 250 0.96 -18.33 7.55
N LEU A 251 2.21 -17.96 7.81
CA LEU A 251 2.70 -17.50 9.11
C LEU A 251 3.36 -16.14 8.89
N ASP A 252 2.90 -15.14 9.62
CA ASP A 252 3.47 -13.80 9.68
C ASP A 252 4.03 -13.54 11.08
N GLY A 253 5.24 -13.03 11.15
CA GLY A 253 5.91 -12.64 12.37
C GLY A 253 6.46 -11.23 12.28
N PHE A 254 6.18 -10.42 13.30
CA PHE A 254 6.63 -9.04 13.38
C PHE A 254 7.25 -8.77 14.73
N ILE A 255 8.51 -8.38 14.77
CA ILE A 255 9.23 -8.13 16.02
C ILE A 255 9.87 -6.74 16.06
N ASP A 256 9.55 -6.00 17.13
CA ASP A 256 10.21 -4.74 17.43
C ASP A 256 11.47 -4.99 18.28
N MET A 257 12.59 -4.56 17.74
CA MET A 257 13.89 -4.53 18.41
C MET A 257 14.29 -3.09 18.76
N PRO A 258 15.28 -2.85 19.63
CA PRO A 258 15.64 -1.51 20.06
C PRO A 258 16.01 -0.52 18.93
N LYS A 259 16.44 -1.02 17.77
CA LYS A 259 16.90 -0.19 16.64
C LYS A 259 16.25 -0.51 15.31
N SER A 260 15.44 -1.55 15.25
CA SER A 260 14.81 -2.01 14.01
C SER A 260 13.53 -2.78 14.31
N THR A 261 12.63 -2.79 13.34
CA THR A 261 11.51 -3.71 13.29
C THR A 261 11.80 -4.74 12.22
N VAL A 262 11.64 -6.01 12.53
CA VAL A 262 11.84 -7.12 11.60
C VAL A 262 10.50 -7.81 11.35
N GLU A 263 10.21 -8.04 10.08
CA GLU A 263 9.06 -8.79 9.58
C GLU A 263 9.57 -10.08 8.92
N ALA A 264 8.92 -11.21 9.17
CA ALA A 264 9.27 -12.48 8.55
C ALA A 264 8.00 -13.27 8.22
N ASP A 265 7.89 -13.72 6.98
CA ASP A 265 6.73 -14.40 6.44
C ASP A 265 7.11 -15.73 5.82
N LEU A 266 6.24 -16.72 6.00
CA LEU A 266 6.32 -18.02 5.35
C LEU A 266 4.94 -18.37 4.83
N LEU A 267 4.83 -18.66 3.53
CA LEU A 267 3.55 -18.99 2.90
C LEU A 267 3.70 -20.28 2.07
N TYR A 268 2.63 -21.05 2.05
CA TYR A 268 2.43 -22.16 1.12
C TYR A 268 1.12 -21.97 0.39
N LEU A 269 1.16 -21.96 -0.92
CA LEU A 269 0.00 -21.84 -1.78
C LEU A 269 -0.16 -23.15 -2.55
N SER A 270 -1.30 -23.81 -2.34
CA SER A 270 -1.67 -25.05 -3.03
C SER A 270 -2.80 -24.78 -4.02
N SER A 271 -2.79 -25.41 -5.17
CA SER A 271 -3.79 -25.26 -6.21
C SER A 271 -4.13 -26.59 -6.88
N GLY A 272 -5.39 -26.76 -7.21
CA GLY A 272 -5.84 -27.92 -8.01
C GLY A 272 -5.65 -27.75 -9.53
N THR A 273 -5.33 -26.53 -10.00
CA THR A 273 -5.28 -26.21 -11.43
C THR A 273 -3.98 -25.55 -11.87
N GLN A 274 -3.20 -25.03 -10.95
CA GLN A 274 -1.92 -24.37 -11.20
C GLN A 274 -0.84 -24.92 -10.27
N VAL A 275 0.40 -24.53 -10.52
CA VAL A 275 1.57 -24.95 -9.73
C VAL A 275 1.45 -24.50 -8.27
N ASP A 276 1.79 -25.42 -7.35
CA ASP A 276 1.96 -25.13 -5.94
C ASP A 276 3.25 -24.33 -5.69
N GLY A 277 3.32 -23.55 -4.60
CA GLY A 277 4.52 -22.78 -4.30
C GLY A 277 4.73 -22.48 -2.83
N PHE A 278 6.01 -22.40 -2.47
CA PHE A 278 6.46 -21.85 -1.21
C PHE A 278 6.96 -20.42 -1.39
N PHE A 279 6.69 -19.57 -0.41
CA PHE A 279 7.14 -18.21 -0.40
C PHE A 279 7.70 -17.85 0.97
N ALA A 280 8.78 -17.10 0.98
CA ALA A 280 9.39 -16.59 2.19
C ALA A 280 9.75 -15.12 2.02
N GLY A 281 9.56 -14.33 3.04
CA GLY A 281 9.96 -12.93 3.10
C GLY A 281 10.65 -12.61 4.42
N ILE A 282 11.68 -11.80 4.37
CA ILE A 282 12.25 -11.15 5.55
C ILE A 282 12.51 -9.69 5.24
N GLY A 283 12.01 -8.82 6.12
CA GLY A 283 12.17 -7.39 6.03
C GLY A 283 12.75 -6.79 7.30
N SER A 284 13.48 -5.70 7.18
CA SER A 284 13.98 -4.93 8.31
C SER A 284 13.76 -3.45 8.05
N ILE A 285 13.07 -2.78 8.98
CA ILE A 285 12.78 -1.35 8.94
C ILE A 285 13.53 -0.71 10.09
N GLN A 286 14.36 0.28 9.82
CA GLN A 286 15.19 0.94 10.81
C GLN A 286 15.51 2.38 10.45
N ARG A 287 16.04 3.09 11.43
CA ARG A 287 16.60 4.41 11.23
C ARG A 287 18.11 4.41 11.48
N ILE A 288 18.89 4.73 10.45
CA ILE A 288 20.34 4.82 10.54
C ILE A 288 20.71 6.31 10.51
N GLY A 289 21.02 6.87 11.68
CA GLY A 289 21.21 8.31 11.83
C GLY A 289 19.96 9.11 11.45
N LYS A 290 20.01 9.90 10.39
CA LYS A 290 18.89 10.71 9.87
C LYS A 290 18.13 10.01 8.72
N ILE A 291 18.58 8.83 8.29
CA ILE A 291 18.03 8.13 7.14
C ILE A 291 17.09 7.02 7.66
N ALA A 292 15.83 7.05 7.26
CA ALA A 292 14.94 5.91 7.39
C ALA A 292 15.27 4.91 6.29
N THR A 293 15.40 3.62 6.64
CA THR A 293 15.79 2.58 5.71
C THR A 293 14.90 1.36 5.86
N THR A 294 14.61 0.71 4.73
CA THR A 294 13.94 -0.58 4.67
C THR A 294 14.74 -1.50 3.76
N PHE A 295 14.97 -2.72 4.19
CA PHE A 295 15.59 -3.77 3.39
C PHE A 295 14.71 -5.00 3.42
N ARG A 296 14.49 -5.62 2.26
CA ARG A 296 13.64 -6.82 2.13
C ARG A 296 14.29 -7.84 1.22
N VAL A 297 14.14 -9.10 1.57
CA VAL A 297 14.50 -10.26 0.75
C VAL A 297 13.26 -11.13 0.65
N ASN A 298 12.78 -11.37 -0.54
CA ASN A 298 11.62 -12.20 -0.80
C ASN A 298 12.00 -13.32 -1.77
N GLN A 299 11.53 -14.52 -1.51
CA GLN A 299 11.80 -15.72 -2.28
C GLN A 299 10.47 -16.37 -2.70
N SER A 300 10.36 -16.76 -3.95
CA SER A 300 9.34 -17.67 -4.46
C SER A 300 9.98 -18.97 -4.93
N ILE A 301 9.35 -20.11 -4.67
CA ILE A 301 9.80 -21.45 -5.06
C ILE A 301 8.60 -22.20 -5.62
N ALA A 302 8.59 -22.48 -6.91
CA ALA A 302 7.63 -23.37 -7.54
C ALA A 302 7.95 -24.83 -7.17
N VAL A 303 6.92 -25.59 -6.80
CA VAL A 303 7.10 -27.01 -6.38
C VAL A 303 7.27 -27.94 -7.57
N GLU A 304 6.67 -27.56 -8.72
CA GLU A 304 6.71 -28.31 -9.97
C GLU A 304 7.27 -27.44 -11.10
N ASP A 305 7.50 -28.03 -12.28
CA ASP A 305 7.94 -27.26 -13.44
C ASP A 305 6.92 -26.18 -13.82
N PRO A 306 7.29 -24.90 -13.77
CA PRO A 306 6.36 -23.80 -13.90
C PRO A 306 5.97 -23.58 -15.36
N ASN A 307 4.85 -24.10 -15.77
CA ASN A 307 4.30 -23.77 -17.09
C ASN A 307 3.45 -22.49 -17.06
N VAL A 308 2.76 -22.22 -15.97
CA VAL A 308 1.92 -21.01 -15.78
C VAL A 308 1.83 -20.70 -14.27
N GLY A 309 1.88 -19.44 -13.90
CA GLY A 309 1.63 -18.97 -12.55
C GLY A 309 2.90 -18.71 -11.74
N ILE A 310 3.16 -19.49 -10.69
CA ILE A 310 4.31 -19.30 -9.81
C ILE A 310 5.60 -19.73 -10.50
N GLN A 311 6.62 -18.89 -10.35
CA GLN A 311 7.98 -19.18 -10.78
C GLN A 311 8.95 -19.03 -9.61
N SER A 312 10.14 -19.63 -9.75
CA SER A 312 11.17 -19.55 -8.72
C SER A 312 12.06 -18.33 -8.94
N GLY A 313 12.31 -17.58 -7.89
CA GLY A 313 13.18 -16.41 -7.97
C GLY A 313 13.29 -15.68 -6.64
N THR A 314 14.20 -14.71 -6.59
CA THR A 314 14.45 -13.87 -5.42
C THR A 314 14.29 -12.39 -5.75
N MET A 315 13.61 -11.64 -4.91
CA MET A 315 13.51 -10.19 -4.98
C MET A 315 14.24 -9.55 -3.80
N LEU A 316 15.32 -8.84 -4.09
CA LEU A 316 15.97 -7.94 -3.14
C LEU A 316 15.40 -6.54 -3.32
N PHE A 317 15.06 -5.88 -2.23
CA PHE A 317 14.45 -4.55 -2.25
C PHE A 317 15.02 -3.68 -1.14
N ALA A 318 15.26 -2.41 -1.45
CA ALA A 318 15.74 -1.42 -0.49
C ALA A 318 15.06 -0.07 -0.71
N GLU A 319 14.69 0.57 0.37
CA GLU A 319 14.22 1.97 0.38
C GLU A 319 15.01 2.77 1.39
N MET A 320 15.28 4.01 1.04
CA MET A 320 15.95 4.98 1.92
C MET A 320 15.26 6.32 1.75
N SER A 321 15.03 7.01 2.86
CA SER A 321 14.48 8.36 2.83
C SER A 321 15.09 9.23 3.93
N LEU A 322 15.18 10.51 3.64
CA LEU A 322 15.67 11.51 4.59
C LEU A 322 14.94 12.84 4.40
N GLU A 323 14.82 13.58 5.48
CA GLU A 323 14.42 14.98 5.45
C GLU A 323 15.67 15.85 5.39
N PRO A 324 15.90 16.60 4.28
CA PRO A 324 17.01 17.54 4.21
C PRO A 324 16.91 18.62 5.31
N ALA A 325 18.05 19.03 5.85
CA ALA A 325 18.10 20.01 6.90
C ALA A 325 17.35 21.30 6.52
N TYR A 326 16.65 21.89 7.49
CA TYR A 326 15.86 23.12 7.34
C TYR A 326 14.68 23.06 6.38
N THR A 327 14.27 21.86 5.99
CA THR A 327 13.09 21.65 5.17
C THR A 327 12.16 20.62 5.80
N HIS A 328 10.93 20.53 5.28
CA HIS A 328 10.00 19.44 5.56
C HIS A 328 9.83 18.54 4.34
N ASN A 329 10.70 18.70 3.37
CA ASN A 329 10.70 17.92 2.15
C ASN A 329 11.32 16.54 2.40
N VAL A 330 11.03 15.58 1.53
CA VAL A 330 11.57 14.23 1.62
C VAL A 330 12.36 13.93 0.34
N LEU A 331 13.61 13.54 0.51
CA LEU A 331 14.42 12.91 -0.51
C LEU A 331 14.36 11.41 -0.28
N TYR A 332 14.06 10.63 -1.32
CA TYR A 332 14.03 9.16 -1.20
C TYR A 332 14.67 8.48 -2.39
N VAL A 333 15.16 7.27 -2.14
CA VAL A 333 15.72 6.36 -3.14
C VAL A 333 15.13 4.98 -2.91
N ASN A 334 14.64 4.37 -3.98
CA ASN A 334 14.19 2.98 -4.00
C ASN A 334 15.10 2.19 -4.94
N GLY A 335 15.39 0.95 -4.60
CA GLY A 335 16.17 0.06 -5.45
C GLY A 335 15.71 -1.38 -5.32
N TYR A 336 15.80 -2.13 -6.41
CA TYR A 336 15.47 -3.55 -6.41
C TYR A 336 16.42 -4.35 -7.32
N TRP A 337 16.50 -5.64 -7.03
CA TRP A 337 17.15 -6.62 -7.88
C TRP A 337 16.34 -7.91 -7.87
N GLY A 338 15.72 -8.21 -9.01
CA GLY A 338 15.01 -9.46 -9.27
C GLY A 338 15.97 -10.47 -9.90
N ILE A 339 16.26 -11.50 -9.14
CA ILE A 339 17.05 -12.65 -9.54
C ILE A 339 16.09 -13.73 -9.98
N ASP A 340 16.24 -14.24 -11.19
CA ASP A 340 15.33 -15.16 -11.84
C ASP A 340 13.88 -14.60 -11.93
N ASP A 341 12.86 -15.44 -11.91
CA ASP A 341 11.50 -15.08 -12.19
C ASP A 341 10.64 -14.99 -10.91
N PHE A 342 11.07 -14.18 -9.93
CA PHE A 342 10.30 -13.98 -8.70
C PHE A 342 8.84 -13.65 -9.01
N THR A 343 7.92 -14.31 -8.30
CA THR A 343 6.48 -14.05 -8.35
C THR A 343 5.92 -13.84 -6.94
N SER A 344 5.00 -12.89 -6.77
CA SER A 344 4.23 -12.75 -5.54
C SER A 344 3.35 -13.98 -5.32
N ALA A 345 3.06 -14.32 -4.07
CA ALA A 345 2.15 -15.41 -3.73
C ALA A 345 0.72 -15.08 -4.16
N VAL A 346 0.22 -13.93 -3.72
CA VAL A 346 -1.13 -13.44 -4.01
C VAL A 346 -1.04 -11.98 -4.41
N ARG A 347 -1.80 -11.59 -5.44
CA ARG A 347 -1.79 -10.24 -5.96
C ARG A 347 -3.06 -9.88 -6.69
N GLY A 348 -3.81 -8.95 -6.13
CA GLY A 348 -5.05 -8.46 -6.70
C GLY A 348 -4.86 -7.77 -8.06
N PRO A 349 -5.89 -7.72 -8.92
CA PRO A 349 -5.80 -7.22 -10.29
C PRO A 349 -5.33 -5.77 -10.39
N LEU A 350 -5.62 -4.94 -9.37
CA LEU A 350 -5.27 -3.52 -9.34
C LEU A 350 -3.91 -3.23 -8.70
N ALA A 351 -3.28 -4.24 -8.11
CA ALA A 351 -2.04 -4.08 -7.37
C ALA A 351 -0.79 -3.89 -8.26
N GLY A 352 -0.89 -4.23 -9.54
CA GLY A 352 0.25 -4.24 -10.47
C GLY A 352 1.21 -5.41 -10.19
N GLY A 353 2.48 -5.28 -10.53
CA GLY A 353 3.53 -6.25 -10.19
C GLY A 353 4.04 -6.10 -8.75
N PRO A 354 5.03 -6.91 -8.33
CA PRO A 354 5.62 -6.86 -6.98
C PRO A 354 6.10 -5.47 -6.53
N LEU A 355 6.51 -4.63 -7.49
CA LEU A 355 6.95 -3.25 -7.23
C LEU A 355 5.81 -2.23 -7.36
N GLY A 356 4.54 -2.67 -7.44
CA GLY A 356 3.37 -1.80 -7.69
C GLY A 356 3.09 -0.76 -6.61
N ARG A 357 3.73 -0.85 -5.45
CA ARG A 357 3.66 0.15 -4.37
C ARG A 357 4.90 1.04 -4.28
N THR A 358 5.87 0.88 -5.18
CA THR A 358 7.18 1.54 -5.09
C THR A 358 7.18 2.88 -5.85
N GLY A 359 7.37 3.97 -5.14
CA GLY A 359 7.53 5.33 -5.68
C GLY A 359 6.41 5.78 -6.62
N LEU A 360 6.76 6.47 -7.70
CA LEU A 360 5.84 6.87 -8.78
C LEU A 360 6.10 6.11 -10.07
N MET A 361 7.38 5.78 -10.36
CA MET A 361 7.76 5.20 -11.65
C MET A 361 7.41 3.72 -11.76
N PHE A 362 7.35 3.01 -10.64
CA PHE A 362 6.94 1.60 -10.58
C PHE A 362 5.52 1.41 -10.04
N ALA A 363 4.94 2.44 -9.40
CA ALA A 363 3.66 2.33 -8.73
C ALA A 363 2.50 2.03 -9.68
N ALA A 364 1.64 1.11 -9.29
CA ALA A 364 0.33 0.91 -9.90
C ALA A 364 -0.65 1.97 -9.38
N VAL A 365 -1.35 2.65 -10.27
CA VAL A 365 -2.36 3.66 -9.88
C VAL A 365 -3.65 3.01 -9.41
N GLY A 366 -3.96 1.82 -9.93
CA GLY A 366 -5.18 1.08 -9.60
C GLY A 366 -6.45 1.85 -9.96
N LEU A 367 -6.47 2.53 -11.11
CA LEU A 367 -7.64 3.26 -11.62
C LEU A 367 -7.62 3.24 -13.15
N GLY A 368 -8.59 2.56 -13.76
CA GLY A 368 -8.66 2.39 -15.20
C GLY A 368 -7.42 1.68 -15.78
N SER A 369 -7.04 2.06 -16.98
CA SER A 369 -5.89 1.52 -17.70
C SER A 369 -4.59 2.31 -17.53
N TYR A 370 -4.54 3.26 -16.58
CA TYR A 370 -3.32 4.02 -16.29
C TYR A 370 -2.29 3.14 -15.55
N GLY A 371 -1.33 2.64 -16.31
CA GLY A 371 -0.28 1.75 -15.81
C GLY A 371 0.89 2.47 -15.12
N SER A 372 1.87 1.70 -14.68
CA SER A 372 3.13 2.24 -14.18
C SER A 372 4.04 2.70 -15.36
N PRO A 373 4.77 3.82 -15.20
CA PRO A 373 5.72 4.29 -16.20
C PRO A 373 6.81 3.27 -16.56
N LEU A 374 7.33 2.56 -15.57
CA LEU A 374 8.29 1.46 -15.71
C LEU A 374 7.63 0.13 -15.35
N SER A 375 8.17 -0.96 -15.88
CA SER A 375 7.71 -2.31 -15.51
C SER A 375 7.89 -2.54 -14.01
N ASN A 376 6.83 -2.95 -13.33
CA ASN A 376 6.82 -3.27 -11.91
C ASN A 376 6.87 -4.77 -11.61
N ALA A 377 7.09 -5.60 -12.62
CA ALA A 377 7.21 -7.06 -12.45
C ALA A 377 8.49 -7.48 -11.72
N GLY A 378 9.58 -6.76 -11.92
CA GLY A 378 10.85 -6.98 -11.23
C GLY A 378 11.62 -8.25 -11.60
N GLN A 379 11.10 -9.10 -12.49
CA GLN A 379 11.72 -10.37 -12.89
C GLN A 379 12.96 -10.15 -13.75
N ARG A 380 14.05 -10.87 -13.46
CA ARG A 380 15.32 -10.83 -14.19
C ARG A 380 15.78 -9.41 -14.54
N SER A 381 15.60 -8.48 -13.60
CA SER A 381 15.91 -7.09 -13.81
C SER A 381 16.41 -6.42 -12.52
N ALA A 382 17.16 -5.36 -12.67
CA ALA A 382 17.54 -4.49 -11.58
C ALA A 382 17.16 -3.06 -11.92
N GLY A 383 16.77 -2.29 -10.93
CA GLY A 383 16.34 -0.92 -11.15
C GLY A 383 16.17 -0.14 -9.86
N GLY A 384 15.73 1.09 -10.02
CA GLY A 384 15.46 1.96 -8.89
C GLY A 384 14.95 3.33 -9.31
N ALA A 385 14.64 4.14 -8.34
CA ALA A 385 14.16 5.49 -8.51
C ALA A 385 14.71 6.42 -7.44
N LEU A 386 14.91 7.67 -7.82
CA LEU A 386 15.26 8.79 -6.95
C LEU A 386 14.13 9.80 -7.00
N GLY A 387 13.54 10.11 -5.85
CA GLY A 387 12.43 11.05 -5.76
C GLY A 387 12.67 12.17 -4.77
N TYR A 388 12.08 13.32 -5.06
CA TYR A 388 12.07 14.46 -4.17
C TYR A 388 10.65 15.00 -4.02
N GLN A 389 10.14 14.94 -2.80
CA GLN A 389 8.80 15.37 -2.43
C GLN A 389 8.86 16.69 -1.68
N MET A 390 8.24 17.71 -2.22
CA MET A 390 8.14 19.04 -1.67
C MET A 390 6.76 19.28 -1.07
N PHE A 391 6.73 19.88 0.11
CA PHE A 391 5.51 20.30 0.79
C PHE A 391 5.41 21.81 0.85
N PHE A 392 4.21 22.35 0.62
CA PHE A 392 3.96 23.78 0.58
C PHE A 392 2.90 24.20 1.59
N GLY A 393 3.13 25.35 2.23
CA GLY A 393 2.26 25.94 3.25
C GLY A 393 2.40 25.26 4.61
N GLU A 394 1.96 25.94 5.66
CA GLU A 394 2.08 25.49 7.05
C GLU A 394 1.35 24.16 7.31
N LEU A 395 0.18 23.97 6.70
CA LEU A 395 -0.62 22.74 6.85
C LEU A 395 -0.26 21.63 5.86
N ARG A 396 0.79 21.83 5.03
CA ARG A 396 1.26 20.87 4.01
C ARG A 396 0.15 20.32 3.10
N ARG A 397 -0.85 21.14 2.79
CA ARG A 397 -2.02 20.77 1.99
C ARG A 397 -1.73 20.70 0.49
N ARG A 398 -0.52 21.09 0.09
CA ARG A 398 -0.01 20.96 -1.28
C ARG A 398 1.31 20.23 -1.25
N GLN A 399 1.47 19.32 -2.21
CA GLN A 399 2.74 18.62 -2.39
C GLN A 399 3.03 18.44 -3.89
N LEU A 400 4.31 18.43 -4.21
CA LEU A 400 4.82 18.15 -5.55
C LEU A 400 5.96 17.16 -5.41
N THR A 401 5.84 16.01 -6.08
CA THR A 401 6.87 14.99 -6.11
C THR A 401 7.42 14.88 -7.52
N PHE A 402 8.74 14.91 -7.64
CA PHE A 402 9.45 14.52 -8.86
C PHE A 402 10.15 13.21 -8.62
N GLU A 403 10.16 12.32 -9.62
CA GLU A 403 10.86 11.06 -9.54
C GLU A 403 11.50 10.71 -10.89
N LEU A 404 12.78 10.34 -10.84
CA LEU A 404 13.55 9.79 -11.94
C LEU A 404 13.80 8.30 -11.61
N GLY A 405 13.39 7.41 -12.50
CA GLY A 405 13.58 5.98 -12.33
C GLY A 405 14.18 5.32 -13.56
N GLY A 406 14.72 4.13 -13.37
CA GLY A 406 15.24 3.31 -14.45
C GLY A 406 15.31 1.84 -14.07
N LEU A 407 15.34 1.00 -15.09
CA LEU A 407 15.53 -0.44 -14.95
C LEU A 407 16.35 -1.00 -16.13
N SER A 408 17.02 -2.12 -15.87
CA SER A 408 17.76 -2.88 -16.87
C SER A 408 17.57 -4.37 -16.62
N PRO A 409 17.29 -5.16 -17.69
CA PRO A 409 17.35 -6.62 -17.60
C PRO A 409 18.75 -7.10 -17.17
N THR A 410 18.80 -8.16 -16.35
CA THR A 410 20.05 -8.75 -15.82
C THR A 410 20.47 -10.01 -16.57
N ASP A 411 19.64 -10.51 -17.47
CA ASP A 411 19.87 -11.72 -18.26
C ASP A 411 20.40 -11.47 -19.68
N GLY A 412 20.85 -10.24 -19.96
CA GLY A 412 21.42 -9.85 -21.25
C GLY A 412 20.37 -9.59 -22.34
N ARG A 413 19.07 -9.68 -22.03
CA ARG A 413 18.02 -9.25 -22.96
C ARG A 413 18.01 -7.72 -23.07
N ASN A 414 17.58 -7.23 -24.23
CA ASN A 414 17.28 -5.82 -24.42
C ASN A 414 15.98 -5.47 -23.68
N GLY A 415 15.86 -4.25 -23.18
CA GLY A 415 14.66 -3.83 -22.46
C GLY A 415 14.94 -2.77 -21.39
N GLN A 416 16.09 -2.07 -21.51
CA GLN A 416 16.40 -0.94 -20.64
C GLN A 416 15.32 0.14 -20.80
N ALA A 417 14.95 0.74 -19.66
CA ALA A 417 14.00 1.82 -19.63
C ALA A 417 14.38 2.86 -18.58
N THR A 418 14.10 4.12 -18.89
CA THR A 418 14.27 5.25 -17.98
C THR A 418 13.02 6.13 -18.06
N ALA A 419 12.52 6.57 -16.93
CA ALA A 419 11.34 7.42 -16.86
C ALA A 419 11.55 8.59 -15.89
N LEU A 420 10.96 9.72 -16.24
CA LEU A 420 10.86 10.90 -15.39
C LEU A 420 9.38 11.26 -15.24
N GLY A 421 8.95 11.55 -14.03
CA GLY A 421 7.58 11.96 -13.78
C GLY A 421 7.43 12.90 -12.60
N ALA A 422 6.23 13.46 -12.52
CA ALA A 422 5.84 14.36 -11.46
C ALA A 422 4.40 14.09 -11.02
N ARG A 423 4.15 14.23 -9.73
CA ARG A 423 2.81 14.22 -9.13
C ARG A 423 2.60 15.47 -8.30
N PHE A 424 1.58 16.23 -8.64
CA PHE A 424 1.10 17.33 -7.82
C PHE A 424 -0.21 16.91 -7.13
N GLN A 425 -0.30 17.20 -5.83
CA GLN A 425 -1.53 16.95 -5.07
C GLN A 425 -1.89 18.19 -4.26
N GLN A 426 -3.17 18.53 -4.24
CA GLN A 426 -3.69 19.66 -3.47
C GLN A 426 -5.03 19.30 -2.82
N ALA A 427 -5.12 19.48 -1.51
CA ALA A 427 -6.40 19.47 -0.82
C ALA A 427 -7.19 20.73 -1.14
N LEU A 428 -8.38 20.55 -1.75
CA LEU A 428 -9.34 21.62 -2.12
C LEU A 428 -10.41 21.85 -1.05
N GLY A 429 -10.17 21.47 0.15
CA GLY A 429 -11.12 21.52 1.26
C GLY A 429 -10.81 20.42 2.26
N THR A 430 -11.80 20.00 3.03
CA THR A 430 -11.64 18.93 4.02
C THR A 430 -11.80 17.52 3.42
N ARG A 431 -12.48 17.42 2.28
CA ARG A 431 -12.88 16.14 1.67
C ARG A 431 -12.31 15.89 0.29
N THR A 432 -11.87 16.93 -0.42
CA THR A 432 -11.53 16.84 -1.84
C THR A 432 -10.05 17.04 -2.04
N VAL A 433 -9.43 16.18 -2.85
CA VAL A 433 -8.03 16.26 -3.27
C VAL A 433 -7.96 16.24 -4.79
N LEU A 434 -7.30 17.24 -5.36
CA LEU A 434 -6.90 17.23 -6.76
C LEU A 434 -5.53 16.54 -6.89
N VAL A 435 -5.42 15.59 -7.81
CA VAL A 435 -4.18 14.90 -8.16
C VAL A 435 -3.89 15.13 -9.64
N LEU A 436 -2.69 15.60 -9.95
CA LEU A 436 -2.18 15.73 -11.32
C LEU A 436 -0.92 14.91 -11.45
N ASP A 437 -0.87 14.00 -12.41
CA ASP A 437 0.30 13.19 -12.74
C ASP A 437 0.71 13.42 -14.18
N ALA A 438 2.02 13.39 -14.41
CA ALA A 438 2.58 13.34 -15.75
C ALA A 438 3.90 12.57 -15.73
N PHE A 439 4.17 11.81 -16.78
CA PHE A 439 5.46 11.15 -16.97
C PHE A 439 5.83 11.04 -18.46
N GLY A 440 7.13 10.88 -18.70
CA GLY A 440 7.71 10.44 -19.96
C GLY A 440 8.72 9.33 -19.71
N ALA A 441 8.75 8.32 -20.58
CA ALA A 441 9.69 7.22 -20.48
C ALA A 441 10.32 6.89 -21.83
N LEU A 442 11.61 6.63 -21.78
CA LEU A 442 12.44 6.15 -22.88
C LEU A 442 12.66 4.65 -22.69
N ARG A 443 12.43 3.87 -23.73
CA ARG A 443 12.56 2.41 -23.69
C ARG A 443 13.41 1.94 -24.87
N GLU A 444 14.31 1.02 -24.61
CA GLU A 444 15.04 0.35 -25.67
C GLU A 444 14.08 -0.46 -26.54
N ASN A 445 14.23 -0.40 -27.86
CA ASN A 445 13.44 -1.15 -28.86
C ASN A 445 11.92 -0.87 -28.88
N SER A 446 11.45 0.21 -28.28
CA SER A 446 10.07 0.65 -28.42
C SER A 446 10.01 2.17 -28.59
N ARG A 447 8.84 2.67 -28.99
CA ARG A 447 8.60 4.11 -29.02
C ARG A 447 8.62 4.67 -27.60
N GLU A 448 8.86 5.95 -27.50
CA GLU A 448 8.69 6.71 -26.27
C GLU A 448 7.28 6.49 -25.71
N SER A 449 7.17 6.38 -24.40
CA SER A 449 5.88 6.27 -23.70
C SER A 449 5.66 7.49 -22.82
N PHE A 450 4.41 7.89 -22.66
CA PHE A 450 4.04 9.01 -21.81
C PHE A 450 2.67 8.82 -21.18
N GLY A 451 2.41 9.53 -20.12
CA GLY A 451 1.09 9.57 -19.51
C GLY A 451 0.82 10.89 -18.83
N GLY A 452 -0.46 11.18 -18.71
CA GLY A 452 -0.97 12.32 -17.97
C GLY A 452 -2.31 11.99 -17.35
N ARG A 453 -2.54 12.45 -16.12
CA ARG A 453 -3.76 12.18 -15.37
C ARG A 453 -4.16 13.39 -14.55
N MET A 454 -5.45 13.70 -14.59
CA MET A 454 -6.11 14.62 -13.67
C MET A 454 -7.20 13.86 -12.93
N GLU A 455 -7.06 13.72 -11.63
CA GLU A 455 -7.98 12.99 -10.77
C GLU A 455 -8.56 13.92 -9.70
N LEU A 456 -9.85 13.80 -9.47
CA LEU A 456 -10.54 14.35 -8.32
C LEU A 456 -10.89 13.21 -7.37
N LEU A 457 -10.30 13.22 -6.17
CA LEU A 457 -10.57 12.29 -5.10
C LEU A 457 -11.43 12.98 -4.05
N VAL A 458 -12.63 12.45 -3.79
CA VAL A 458 -13.55 12.93 -2.74
C VAL A 458 -13.64 11.87 -1.65
N LYS A 459 -13.38 12.25 -0.40
CA LYS A 459 -13.50 11.39 0.79
C LYS A 459 -14.70 11.82 1.64
N PHE A 460 -15.47 10.90 2.15
CA PHE A 460 -16.65 11.16 2.96
C PHE A 460 -16.90 10.10 4.04
#